data_8bc1f9ea302bb49919c61a4ad5e8cd02
#
_entry.id   8bc1f9ea302bb49919c61a4ad5e8cd02
#
_cell.length_a   1.000
_cell.length_b   1.000
_cell.length_c   1.000
_cell.angle_alpha   90.00
_cell.angle_beta   90.00
_cell.angle_gamma   90.00
#
_symmetry.space_group_name_H-M   'P 1'
#
loop_
_entity.id
_entity.type
_entity.pdbx_description
1 polymer ?
#
loop_
_entity_poly.entity_id
_entity_poly.type
_entity_poly.pdbx_seq_one_letter_code
_entity_poly.pdbx_strand_id
1 'polypeptide(L)'
;MRVLILTVVAMIAFASNSLLCRVALKQTAIDPASFTFVRILSGAVALWLILQSRRKLIVDRIRRAGRPADGLQSPVGRRVSDSGERESTAPPLVESSSSGSSLVTGHWSLQNGNWPSALALFVYAAGFSFAYVDLSAGTGALLLFGAVQATMILWGFHKGERLDPTQLAGIVIALIGLVVLVFPRISAPPLISSIFMLAAGIAWGVYSLRGKTAADATATTTGNFLRAVPIALLVSLIMLPTVRSDSLGTLYAVISGAITSGIGYVIWYAALTGLKAASAATVQLSVPVLAATGGILLLHEPITVRYVIASIAVLGGILLVVIEKQRTSLPVRTASGSEDQQ
;
A
#
# COMPACT_ATOMS: atom_id res chain seq x y z
N MET A 1 -19.36 5.28 5.66
CA MET A 1 -19.41 5.52 4.22
C MET A 1 -18.03 5.85 3.64
N ARG A 2 -17.27 6.85 4.14
CA ARG A 2 -15.95 7.25 3.63
C ARG A 2 -14.93 6.08 3.52
N VAL A 3 -14.76 5.28 4.58
CA VAL A 3 -13.82 4.14 4.59
C VAL A 3 -14.18 3.11 3.52
N LEU A 4 -15.47 2.79 3.38
CA LEU A 4 -15.94 1.84 2.35
C LEU A 4 -15.60 2.32 0.94
N ILE A 5 -15.87 3.60 0.63
CA ILE A 5 -15.55 4.18 -0.68
C ILE A 5 -14.04 4.13 -0.96
N LEU A 6 -13.22 4.56 0.01
CA LEU A 6 -11.76 4.51 -0.14
C LEU A 6 -11.26 3.08 -0.35
N THR A 7 -11.83 2.12 0.36
CA THR A 7 -11.49 0.70 0.22
C THR A 7 -11.82 0.18 -1.18
N VAL A 8 -13.05 0.42 -1.67
CA VAL A 8 -13.47 -0.01 -3.00
C VAL A 8 -12.59 0.61 -4.08
N VAL A 9 -12.32 1.91 -4.00
CA VAL A 9 -11.45 2.62 -4.96
C VAL A 9 -10.02 2.05 -4.92
N ALA A 10 -9.48 1.74 -3.75
CA ALA A 10 -8.16 1.12 -3.63
C ALA A 10 -8.13 -0.29 -4.25
N MET A 11 -9.16 -1.12 -4.06
CA MET A 11 -9.23 -2.46 -4.65
C MET A 11 -9.33 -2.39 -6.19
N ILE A 12 -10.12 -1.45 -6.70
CA ILE A 12 -10.19 -1.19 -8.15
C ILE A 12 -8.81 -0.73 -8.68
N ALA A 13 -8.12 0.17 -7.96
CA ALA A 13 -6.77 0.61 -8.35
C ALA A 13 -5.78 -0.57 -8.41
N PHE A 14 -5.80 -1.48 -7.42
CA PHE A 14 -4.92 -2.63 -7.39
C PHE A 14 -5.23 -3.63 -8.52
N ALA A 15 -6.51 -3.91 -8.79
CA ALA A 15 -6.93 -4.74 -9.92
C ALA A 15 -6.56 -4.10 -11.26
N SER A 16 -6.81 -2.80 -11.42
CA SER A 16 -6.44 -2.04 -12.61
C SER A 16 -4.93 -2.03 -12.85
N ASN A 17 -4.11 -2.04 -11.80
CA ASN A 17 -2.66 -2.16 -11.93
C ASN A 17 -2.25 -3.47 -12.61
N SER A 18 -2.87 -4.60 -12.23
CA SER A 18 -2.65 -5.90 -12.88
C SER A 18 -3.06 -5.87 -14.34
N LEU A 19 -4.21 -5.28 -14.64
CA LEU A 19 -4.73 -5.17 -16.01
C LEU A 19 -3.85 -4.26 -16.87
N LEU A 20 -3.48 -3.07 -16.39
CA LEU A 20 -2.62 -2.14 -17.13
C LEU A 20 -1.26 -2.75 -17.46
N CYS A 21 -0.64 -3.43 -16.49
CA CYS A 21 0.62 -4.11 -16.73
C CYS A 21 0.47 -5.22 -17.78
N ARG A 22 -0.56 -6.05 -17.66
CA ARG A 22 -0.82 -7.14 -18.61
C ARG A 22 -1.14 -6.61 -20.01
N VAL A 23 -1.98 -5.58 -20.13
CA VAL A 23 -2.30 -4.93 -21.41
C VAL A 23 -1.04 -4.35 -22.05
N ALA A 24 -0.24 -3.59 -21.31
CA ALA A 24 0.97 -3.00 -21.80
C ALA A 24 1.93 -4.06 -22.35
N LEU A 25 2.25 -5.08 -21.56
CA LEU A 25 3.23 -6.10 -21.94
C LEU A 25 2.75 -7.09 -23.00
N LYS A 26 1.42 -7.23 -23.21
CA LYS A 26 0.87 -8.15 -24.21
C LYS A 26 0.48 -7.46 -25.52
N GLN A 27 0.05 -6.20 -25.47
CA GLN A 27 -0.56 -5.50 -26.62
C GLN A 27 0.29 -4.34 -27.15
N THR A 28 1.41 -4.03 -26.48
CA THR A 28 2.32 -2.96 -26.93
C THR A 28 3.75 -3.48 -27.03
N ALA A 29 4.66 -2.65 -27.51
CA ALA A 29 6.05 -3.03 -27.69
C ALA A 29 6.92 -2.80 -26.44
N ILE A 30 6.37 -2.27 -25.34
CA ILE A 30 7.15 -1.96 -24.15
C ILE A 30 7.66 -3.23 -23.46
N ASP A 31 8.95 -3.26 -23.16
CA ASP A 31 9.56 -4.34 -22.39
C ASP A 31 9.31 -4.20 -20.87
N PRO A 32 9.41 -5.30 -20.08
CA PRO A 32 9.09 -5.28 -18.66
C PRO A 32 10.06 -4.43 -17.83
N ALA A 33 11.31 -4.23 -18.24
CA ALA A 33 12.26 -3.39 -17.52
C ALA A 33 11.92 -1.91 -17.70
N SER A 34 11.65 -1.48 -18.93
CA SER A 34 11.17 -0.12 -19.26
C SER A 34 9.85 0.17 -18.57
N PHE A 35 8.89 -0.75 -18.60
CA PHE A 35 7.62 -0.61 -17.90
C PHE A 35 7.84 -0.42 -16.38
N THR A 36 8.71 -1.23 -15.76
CA THR A 36 9.02 -1.13 -14.33
C THR A 36 9.65 0.22 -13.98
N PHE A 37 10.62 0.67 -14.78
CA PHE A 37 11.30 1.95 -14.55
C PHE A 37 10.31 3.12 -14.66
N VAL A 38 9.56 3.20 -15.75
CA VAL A 38 8.57 4.28 -15.97
C VAL A 38 7.49 4.27 -14.87
N ARG A 39 7.01 3.08 -14.49
CA ARG A 39 6.03 2.92 -13.39
C ARG A 39 6.57 3.44 -12.06
N ILE A 40 7.80 3.06 -11.67
CA ILE A 40 8.39 3.52 -10.40
C ILE A 40 8.66 5.02 -10.45
N LEU A 41 9.19 5.55 -11.55
CA LEU A 41 9.48 6.95 -11.73
C LEU A 41 8.20 7.81 -11.68
N SER A 42 7.17 7.45 -12.44
CA SER A 42 5.90 8.18 -12.46
C SER A 42 5.18 8.12 -11.11
N GLY A 43 5.25 6.99 -10.41
CA GLY A 43 4.77 6.84 -9.04
C GLY A 43 5.52 7.74 -8.05
N ALA A 44 6.86 7.79 -8.16
CA ALA A 44 7.69 8.68 -7.34
C ALA A 44 7.32 10.15 -7.55
N VAL A 45 7.17 10.58 -8.81
CA VAL A 45 6.79 11.95 -9.16
C VAL A 45 5.39 12.29 -8.63
N ALA A 46 4.40 11.42 -8.85
CA ALA A 46 3.04 11.63 -8.38
C ALA A 46 2.97 11.77 -6.84
N LEU A 47 3.62 10.86 -6.12
CA LEU A 47 3.68 10.88 -4.66
C LEU A 47 4.40 12.12 -4.15
N TRP A 48 5.51 12.53 -4.80
CA TRP A 48 6.24 13.72 -4.45
C TRP A 48 5.37 14.98 -4.63
N LEU A 49 4.63 15.10 -5.74
CA LEU A 49 3.70 16.22 -5.99
C LEU A 49 2.58 16.26 -4.93
N ILE A 50 2.01 15.12 -4.56
CA ILE A 50 1.00 15.03 -3.48
C ILE A 50 1.59 15.50 -2.16
N LEU A 51 2.81 15.08 -1.82
CA LEU A 51 3.47 15.47 -0.59
C LEU A 51 3.76 16.98 -0.54
N GLN A 52 4.21 17.57 -1.64
CA GLN A 52 4.43 19.02 -1.76
C GLN A 52 3.13 19.82 -1.62
N SER A 53 2.06 19.36 -2.25
CA SER A 53 0.73 20.00 -2.17
C SER A 53 0.20 19.98 -0.73
N ARG A 54 0.34 18.86 -0.02
CA ARG A 54 -0.04 18.76 1.41
C ARG A 54 0.76 19.73 2.29
N ARG A 55 2.07 19.86 2.05
CA ARG A 55 2.93 20.79 2.80
C ARG A 55 2.51 22.24 2.57
N LYS A 56 2.26 22.66 1.32
CA LYS A 56 1.78 24.02 1.01
C LYS A 56 0.49 24.34 1.77
N LEU A 57 -0.49 23.43 1.75
CA LEU A 57 -1.76 23.62 2.44
C LEU A 57 -1.60 23.77 3.97
N ILE A 58 -0.66 23.04 4.58
CA ILE A 58 -0.37 23.15 6.02
C ILE A 58 0.28 24.52 6.33
N VAL A 59 1.29 24.92 5.57
CA VAL A 59 1.96 26.22 5.73
C VAL A 59 0.98 27.36 5.57
N ASP A 60 0.11 27.31 4.55
CA ASP A 60 -0.89 28.35 4.31
C ASP A 60 -1.94 28.40 5.43
N ARG A 61 -2.33 27.27 6.01
CA ARG A 61 -3.21 27.24 7.19
C ARG A 61 -2.55 27.90 8.41
N ILE A 62 -1.28 27.59 8.67
CA ILE A 62 -0.51 28.17 9.79
C ILE A 62 -0.38 29.69 9.58
N ARG A 63 -0.05 30.13 8.36
CA ARG A 63 0.04 31.57 8.03
C ARG A 63 -1.28 32.31 8.23
N ARG A 64 -2.43 31.68 7.88
CA ARG A 64 -3.76 32.28 8.07
C ARG A 64 -4.16 32.31 9.55
N ALA A 65 -3.82 31.27 10.32
CA ALA A 65 -4.10 31.22 11.75
C ALA A 65 -3.22 32.18 12.58
N GLY A 66 -2.02 32.48 12.10
CA GLY A 66 -1.08 33.40 12.77
C GLY A 66 -1.22 34.88 12.38
N ARG A 67 -2.19 35.26 11.51
CA ARG A 67 -2.50 36.67 11.29
C ARG A 67 -3.36 37.15 12.45
N PRO A 68 -2.92 38.21 13.21
CA PRO A 68 -3.78 38.89 14.13
C PRO A 68 -5.02 39.36 13.37
N ALA A 69 -6.18 39.29 14.02
CA ALA A 69 -7.39 39.89 13.47
C ALA A 69 -7.19 41.42 13.48
N ASP A 70 -6.54 41.96 12.43
CA ASP A 70 -6.44 43.38 12.19
C ASP A 70 -7.84 43.92 11.86
N GLY A 71 -8.58 44.26 12.89
CA GLY A 71 -9.93 44.81 12.72
C GLY A 71 -10.64 45.19 14.02
N LEU A 72 -10.09 44.85 15.21
CA LEU A 72 -10.60 45.40 16.45
C LEU A 72 -9.72 46.54 16.91
N GLN A 73 -10.02 47.74 16.42
CA GLN A 73 -9.56 48.99 17.01
C GLN A 73 -9.97 48.99 18.49
N SER A 74 -8.98 48.96 19.36
CA SER A 74 -9.17 49.20 20.77
C SER A 74 -9.75 50.61 20.99
N PRO A 75 -10.91 50.78 21.67
CA PRO A 75 -11.32 52.12 22.01
C PRO A 75 -10.49 52.65 23.13
N VAL A 76 -9.79 53.73 22.79
CA VAL A 76 -9.48 54.92 23.61
C VAL A 76 -9.15 54.74 25.10
N GLY A 77 -7.99 55.31 25.39
CA GLY A 77 -7.37 55.45 26.65
C GLY A 77 -8.23 56.00 27.79
N ARG A 78 -7.96 55.48 28.94
CA ARG A 78 -8.16 56.23 30.17
C ARG A 78 -6.84 56.25 30.97
N ARG A 79 -6.20 57.42 31.03
CA ARG A 79 -5.16 57.73 31.97
C ARG A 79 -5.72 57.56 33.38
N VAL A 80 -5.09 56.76 34.21
CA VAL A 80 -5.10 56.95 35.65
C VAL A 80 -3.65 56.90 36.09
N SER A 81 -3.20 58.06 36.55
CA SER A 81 -2.01 58.22 37.39
C SER A 81 -2.32 57.66 38.75
N ASP A 82 -1.54 56.77 39.34
CA ASP A 82 -0.98 57.04 40.65
C ASP A 82 -0.04 55.88 41.11
N SER A 83 1.02 56.33 41.71
CA SER A 83 2.00 55.78 42.62
C SER A 83 1.75 54.42 43.26
N GLY A 84 2.81 53.61 43.32
CA GLY A 84 2.90 52.47 44.21
C GLY A 84 3.98 51.45 43.82
N GLU A 85 5.16 51.58 44.32
CA GLU A 85 6.21 50.56 44.34
C GLU A 85 5.68 49.26 44.89
N ARG A 86 5.74 48.20 44.12
CA ARG A 86 5.78 46.81 44.60
C ARG A 86 6.68 45.98 43.70
N GLU A 87 7.71 45.52 44.32
CA GLU A 87 8.62 44.47 43.92
C GLU A 87 7.86 43.30 43.28
N SER A 88 8.04 43.09 41.95
CA SER A 88 7.41 41.99 41.21
C SER A 88 8.49 40.99 40.85
N THR A 89 8.53 39.92 41.61
CA THR A 89 9.17 38.67 41.22
C THR A 89 8.47 38.13 39.95
N ALA A 90 9.05 38.41 38.79
CA ALA A 90 8.64 37.84 37.54
C ALA A 90 8.94 36.31 37.54
N PRO A 91 7.98 35.46 37.17
CA PRO A 91 8.29 34.04 36.94
C PRO A 91 9.24 33.93 35.76
N PRO A 92 10.14 32.91 35.73
CA PRO A 92 11.11 32.74 34.67
C PRO A 92 10.38 32.55 33.33
N LEU A 93 10.81 33.32 32.35
CA LEU A 93 10.42 33.14 30.96
C LEU A 93 10.69 31.69 30.58
N VAL A 94 9.63 30.91 30.37
CA VAL A 94 9.70 29.61 29.73
C VAL A 94 10.31 29.88 28.34
N GLU A 95 11.58 29.55 28.19
CA GLU A 95 12.20 29.45 26.88
C GLU A 95 11.28 28.57 26.01
N SER A 96 10.59 29.20 25.10
CA SER A 96 9.86 28.52 24.06
C SER A 96 10.87 27.69 23.26
N SER A 97 10.97 26.43 23.66
CA SER A 97 11.78 25.43 23.00
C SER A 97 11.65 25.57 21.49
N SER A 98 12.77 25.66 20.81
CA SER A 98 12.99 25.78 19.37
C SER A 98 12.44 24.59 18.51
N SER A 99 11.40 23.92 18.97
CA SER A 99 10.72 22.84 18.23
C SER A 99 9.91 23.32 17.03
N GLY A 100 9.71 24.64 16.87
CA GLY A 100 8.95 25.21 15.74
C GLY A 100 9.77 25.41 14.46
N SER A 101 11.10 25.51 14.56
CA SER A 101 11.95 25.81 13.40
C SER A 101 12.36 24.58 12.58
N SER A 102 12.28 23.37 13.13
CA SER A 102 12.60 22.13 12.41
C SER A 102 11.53 21.72 11.40
N LEU A 103 10.31 22.29 11.50
CA LEU A 103 9.22 22.02 10.55
C LEU A 103 9.31 22.84 9.25
N VAL A 104 10.14 23.88 9.21
CA VAL A 104 10.23 24.81 8.06
C VAL A 104 11.46 24.57 7.19
N THR A 105 12.49 23.91 7.69
CA THR A 105 13.65 23.55 6.88
C THR A 105 13.33 22.37 6.00
N GLY A 106 13.26 22.63 4.69
CA GLY A 106 12.91 21.70 3.61
C GLY A 106 13.86 20.52 3.45
N HIS A 107 14.07 19.72 4.50
CA HIS A 107 14.75 18.44 4.35
C HIS A 107 13.84 17.45 3.65
N TRP A 108 14.28 17.09 2.47
CA TRP A 108 13.67 16.30 1.43
C TRP A 108 13.08 14.97 1.93
N SER A 109 12.06 14.48 1.24
CA SER A 109 11.39 13.19 1.43
C SER A 109 12.33 11.96 1.55
N LEU A 110 13.62 12.11 1.29
CA LEU A 110 14.64 11.09 1.53
C LEU A 110 14.91 10.79 3.02
N GLN A 111 14.50 11.64 3.95
CA GLN A 111 14.55 11.30 5.38
C GLN A 111 13.50 10.25 5.77
N ASN A 112 12.40 10.18 5.02
CA ASN A 112 11.35 9.19 5.18
C ASN A 112 11.60 8.00 4.25
N GLY A 113 11.24 6.80 4.71
CA GLY A 113 11.51 5.56 4.00
C GLY A 113 12.92 5.02 4.27
N ASN A 114 13.22 3.85 3.72
CA ASN A 114 14.50 3.16 3.93
C ASN A 114 14.84 2.23 2.76
N TRP A 115 16.12 1.91 2.59
CA TRP A 115 16.62 1.08 1.50
C TRP A 115 16.02 -0.34 1.48
N PRO A 116 15.88 -1.08 2.61
CA PRO A 116 15.23 -2.39 2.58
C PRO A 116 13.78 -2.36 2.09
N SER A 117 13.01 -1.32 2.45
CA SER A 117 11.65 -1.16 1.94
C SER A 117 11.63 -0.74 0.46
N ALA A 118 12.58 0.09 0.03
CA ALA A 118 12.73 0.45 -1.38
C ALA A 118 13.12 -0.76 -2.24
N LEU A 119 14.02 -1.61 -1.74
CA LEU A 119 14.38 -2.87 -2.40
C LEU A 119 13.18 -3.82 -2.50
N ALA A 120 12.42 -3.99 -1.41
CA ALA A 120 11.20 -4.81 -1.44
C ALA A 120 10.18 -4.26 -2.45
N LEU A 121 9.99 -2.93 -2.49
CA LEU A 121 9.14 -2.28 -3.49
C LEU A 121 9.63 -2.52 -4.92
N PHE A 122 10.94 -2.43 -5.15
CA PHE A 122 11.54 -2.69 -6.46
C PHE A 122 11.36 -4.16 -6.88
N VAL A 123 11.69 -5.12 -6.00
CA VAL A 123 11.52 -6.56 -6.27
C VAL A 123 10.06 -6.89 -6.58
N TYR A 124 9.12 -6.30 -5.83
CA TYR A 124 7.70 -6.39 -6.14
C TYR A 124 7.40 -5.86 -7.54
N ALA A 125 7.81 -4.63 -7.86
CA ALA A 125 7.46 -3.99 -9.13
C ALA A 125 8.11 -4.71 -10.34
N ALA A 126 9.36 -5.12 -10.23
CA ALA A 126 10.07 -5.85 -11.28
C ALA A 126 9.49 -7.26 -11.45
N GLY A 127 9.41 -8.06 -10.38
CA GLY A 127 8.85 -9.41 -10.44
C GLY A 127 7.43 -9.43 -11.00
N PHE A 128 6.61 -8.45 -10.63
CA PHE A 128 5.28 -8.25 -11.16
C PHE A 128 5.28 -8.00 -12.68
N SER A 129 6.14 -7.09 -13.18
CA SER A 129 6.20 -6.77 -14.59
C SER A 129 6.74 -7.96 -15.42
N PHE A 130 7.82 -8.58 -14.98
CA PHE A 130 8.38 -9.75 -15.68
C PHE A 130 7.41 -10.93 -15.69
N ALA A 131 6.62 -11.12 -14.64
CA ALA A 131 5.63 -12.18 -14.57
C ALA A 131 4.45 -11.96 -15.53
N TYR A 132 4.00 -10.71 -15.68
CA TYR A 132 2.85 -10.41 -16.55
C TYR A 132 3.15 -10.45 -18.04
N VAL A 133 4.36 -10.71 -18.45
CA VAL A 133 4.67 -11.06 -19.85
C VAL A 133 3.87 -12.30 -20.27
N ASP A 134 3.82 -13.32 -19.40
CA ASP A 134 3.23 -14.62 -19.72
C ASP A 134 1.94 -14.92 -18.94
N LEU A 135 1.82 -14.43 -17.69
CA LEU A 135 0.66 -14.73 -16.84
C LEU A 135 -0.57 -13.93 -17.23
N SER A 136 -1.73 -14.58 -17.20
CA SER A 136 -3.01 -13.88 -17.28
C SER A 136 -3.25 -12.98 -16.06
N ALA A 137 -4.09 -11.95 -16.25
CA ALA A 137 -4.36 -10.97 -15.19
C ALA A 137 -4.88 -11.63 -13.90
N GLY A 138 -5.81 -12.58 -14.02
CA GLY A 138 -6.37 -13.31 -12.88
C GLY A 138 -5.35 -14.24 -12.22
N THR A 139 -4.59 -15.03 -13.00
CA THR A 139 -3.59 -15.96 -12.48
C THR A 139 -2.48 -15.21 -11.75
N GLY A 140 -1.98 -14.12 -12.34
CA GLY A 140 -0.96 -13.29 -11.71
C GLY A 140 -1.45 -12.68 -10.40
N ALA A 141 -2.65 -12.11 -10.38
CA ALA A 141 -3.22 -11.54 -9.16
C ALA A 141 -3.44 -12.61 -8.07
N LEU A 142 -3.90 -13.82 -8.43
CA LEU A 142 -4.10 -14.92 -7.47
C LEU A 142 -2.78 -15.37 -6.84
N LEU A 143 -1.72 -15.56 -7.65
CA LEU A 143 -0.38 -15.91 -7.16
C LEU A 143 0.19 -14.81 -6.27
N LEU A 144 0.09 -13.55 -6.71
CA LEU A 144 0.57 -12.40 -5.95
C LEU A 144 -0.10 -12.32 -4.57
N PHE A 145 -1.42 -12.22 -4.53
CA PHE A 145 -2.15 -12.02 -3.28
C PHE A 145 -2.13 -13.26 -2.39
N GLY A 146 -2.06 -14.47 -2.97
CA GLY A 146 -1.80 -15.69 -2.22
C GLY A 146 -0.46 -15.64 -1.49
N ALA A 147 0.61 -15.24 -2.18
CA ALA A 147 1.94 -15.10 -1.58
C ALA A 147 2.01 -13.95 -0.55
N VAL A 148 1.32 -12.83 -0.81
CA VAL A 148 1.20 -11.72 0.16
C VAL A 148 0.59 -12.22 1.46
N GLN A 149 -0.54 -12.90 1.38
CA GLN A 149 -1.24 -13.40 2.57
C GLN A 149 -0.42 -14.45 3.31
N ALA A 150 0.18 -15.39 2.59
CA ALA A 150 1.07 -16.38 3.18
C ALA A 150 2.22 -15.71 3.94
N THR A 151 2.86 -14.70 3.35
CA THR A 151 3.95 -13.94 3.98
C THR A 151 3.50 -13.24 5.26
N MET A 152 2.33 -12.58 5.24
CA MET A 152 1.81 -11.86 6.40
C MET A 152 1.40 -12.82 7.53
N ILE A 153 0.82 -13.97 7.21
CA ILE A 153 0.41 -15.00 8.17
C ILE A 153 1.66 -15.64 8.81
N LEU A 154 2.65 -16.04 8.00
CA LEU A 154 3.89 -16.62 8.49
C LEU A 154 4.68 -15.65 9.38
N TRP A 155 4.66 -14.35 9.03
CA TRP A 155 5.25 -13.32 9.88
C TRP A 155 4.54 -13.20 11.22
N GLY A 156 3.21 -13.24 11.26
CA GLY A 156 2.42 -13.25 12.50
C GLY A 156 2.79 -14.45 13.38
N PHE A 157 2.87 -15.63 12.79
CA PHE A 157 3.31 -16.86 13.48
C PHE A 157 4.74 -16.71 14.08
N HIS A 158 5.69 -16.20 13.29
CA HIS A 158 7.05 -15.93 13.78
C HIS A 158 7.08 -14.91 14.93
N LYS A 159 6.12 -14.00 15.01
CA LYS A 159 5.97 -13.03 16.10
C LYS A 159 5.25 -13.61 17.33
N GLY A 160 4.98 -14.90 17.35
CA GLY A 160 4.36 -15.61 18.48
C GLY A 160 2.84 -15.62 18.44
N GLU A 161 2.21 -15.22 17.34
CA GLU A 161 0.76 -15.40 17.16
C GLU A 161 0.50 -16.93 17.11
N ARG A 162 -0.37 -17.42 17.97
CA ARG A 162 -0.80 -18.82 17.93
C ARG A 162 -1.84 -19.00 16.85
N LEU A 163 -1.64 -20.00 16.02
CA LEU A 163 -2.62 -20.40 15.00
C LEU A 163 -3.60 -21.41 15.61
N ASP A 164 -4.87 -21.17 15.39
CA ASP A 164 -5.92 -22.13 15.67
C ASP A 164 -5.88 -23.26 14.64
N PRO A 165 -6.30 -24.51 14.97
CA PRO A 165 -6.40 -25.60 14.00
C PRO A 165 -7.15 -25.25 12.72
N THR A 166 -8.21 -24.44 12.81
CA THR A 166 -8.98 -23.95 11.65
C THR A 166 -8.14 -23.04 10.76
N GLN A 167 -7.32 -22.18 11.36
CA GLN A 167 -6.39 -21.29 10.62
C GLN A 167 -5.31 -22.13 9.92
N LEU A 168 -4.76 -23.14 10.61
CA LEU A 168 -3.79 -24.04 10.01
C LEU A 168 -4.39 -24.79 8.81
N ALA A 169 -5.61 -25.31 8.93
CA ALA A 169 -6.32 -25.95 7.83
C ALA A 169 -6.52 -25.00 6.65
N GLY A 170 -6.90 -23.76 6.91
CA GLY A 170 -7.04 -22.73 5.87
C GLY A 170 -5.73 -22.43 5.13
N ILE A 171 -4.60 -22.35 5.86
CA ILE A 171 -3.27 -22.18 5.25
C ILE A 171 -2.92 -23.37 4.36
N VAL A 172 -3.12 -24.58 4.84
CA VAL A 172 -2.82 -25.83 4.09
C VAL A 172 -3.66 -25.87 2.80
N ILE A 173 -4.97 -25.57 2.88
CA ILE A 173 -5.86 -25.51 1.71
C ILE A 173 -5.36 -24.47 0.71
N ALA A 174 -5.01 -23.27 1.16
CA ALA A 174 -4.48 -22.22 0.30
C ALA A 174 -3.17 -22.61 -0.39
N LEU A 175 -2.24 -23.22 0.35
CA LEU A 175 -0.97 -23.71 -0.22
C LEU A 175 -1.20 -24.82 -1.25
N ILE A 176 -2.10 -25.77 -0.97
CA ILE A 176 -2.49 -26.80 -1.95
C ILE A 176 -3.05 -26.16 -3.20
N GLY A 177 -3.94 -25.15 -3.07
CA GLY A 177 -4.48 -24.39 -4.19
C GLY A 177 -3.39 -23.73 -5.05
N LEU A 178 -2.39 -23.11 -4.43
CA LEU A 178 -1.24 -22.54 -5.15
C LEU A 178 -0.40 -23.61 -5.86
N VAL A 179 -0.15 -24.73 -5.18
CA VAL A 179 0.57 -25.88 -5.79
C VAL A 179 -0.22 -26.41 -6.98
N VAL A 180 -1.53 -26.64 -6.84
CA VAL A 180 -2.40 -27.09 -7.94
C VAL A 180 -2.34 -26.12 -9.11
N LEU A 181 -2.31 -24.81 -8.86
CA LEU A 181 -2.23 -23.81 -9.91
C LEU A 181 -0.91 -23.88 -10.69
N VAL A 182 0.21 -24.01 -10.01
CA VAL A 182 1.56 -23.93 -10.61
C VAL A 182 2.07 -25.30 -11.08
N PHE A 183 1.46 -26.41 -10.61
CA PHE A 183 1.96 -27.76 -10.90
C PHE A 183 2.02 -28.03 -12.42
N PRO A 184 3.17 -28.50 -12.96
CA PRO A 184 3.38 -28.63 -14.41
C PRO A 184 2.38 -29.59 -15.07
N ARG A 185 1.55 -29.06 -15.95
CA ARG A 185 0.61 -29.79 -16.83
C ARG A 185 0.25 -28.90 -18.02
N ILE A 186 -0.50 -29.42 -18.98
CA ILE A 186 -0.86 -28.76 -20.25
C ILE A 186 -1.45 -27.35 -20.08
N SER A 187 -2.20 -27.08 -19.00
CA SER A 187 -2.81 -25.77 -18.72
C SER A 187 -2.16 -25.01 -17.55
N ALA A 188 -0.93 -25.40 -17.16
CA ALA A 188 -0.23 -24.70 -16.10
C ALA A 188 0.35 -23.37 -16.61
N PRO A 189 0.37 -22.33 -15.76
CA PRO A 189 1.09 -21.11 -16.10
C PRO A 189 2.61 -21.39 -16.17
N PRO A 190 3.39 -20.60 -16.95
CA PRO A 190 4.83 -20.75 -17.04
C PRO A 190 5.48 -20.66 -15.65
N LEU A 191 6.38 -21.61 -15.35
CA LEU A 191 6.97 -21.75 -14.02
C LEU A 191 7.82 -20.52 -13.64
N ILE A 192 8.63 -20.01 -14.56
CA ILE A 192 9.52 -18.86 -14.32
C ILE A 192 8.67 -17.62 -13.98
N SER A 193 7.65 -17.34 -14.78
CA SER A 193 6.75 -16.20 -14.56
C SER A 193 5.96 -16.35 -13.24
N SER A 194 5.60 -17.59 -12.89
CA SER A 194 4.95 -17.89 -11.59
C SER A 194 5.89 -17.63 -10.41
N ILE A 195 7.17 -18.00 -10.53
CA ILE A 195 8.21 -17.72 -9.51
C ILE A 195 8.40 -16.21 -9.35
N PHE A 196 8.49 -15.45 -10.44
CA PHE A 196 8.59 -13.99 -10.37
C PHE A 196 7.37 -13.39 -9.66
N MET A 197 6.17 -13.87 -9.93
CA MET A 197 4.95 -13.36 -9.29
C MET A 197 4.87 -13.72 -7.80
N LEU A 198 5.28 -14.93 -7.42
CA LEU A 198 5.36 -15.34 -6.01
C LEU A 198 6.41 -14.48 -5.27
N ALA A 199 7.59 -14.27 -5.85
CA ALA A 199 8.62 -13.40 -5.30
C ALA A 199 8.10 -11.94 -5.14
N ALA A 200 7.37 -11.44 -6.14
CA ALA A 200 6.70 -10.14 -6.06
C ALA A 200 5.69 -10.09 -4.90
N GLY A 201 4.91 -11.15 -4.71
CA GLY A 201 3.96 -11.25 -3.59
C GLY A 201 4.63 -11.26 -2.23
N ILE A 202 5.70 -12.04 -2.05
CA ILE A 202 6.51 -12.05 -0.83
C ILE A 202 7.08 -10.65 -0.56
N ALA A 203 7.67 -10.03 -1.58
CA ALA A 203 8.25 -8.69 -1.47
C ALA A 203 7.19 -7.63 -1.10
N TRP A 204 6.00 -7.70 -1.68
CA TRP A 204 4.87 -6.84 -1.32
C TRP A 204 4.38 -7.09 0.11
N GLY A 205 4.32 -8.34 0.55
CA GLY A 205 4.01 -8.72 1.93
C GLY A 205 4.99 -8.10 2.93
N VAL A 206 6.29 -8.26 2.67
CA VAL A 206 7.37 -7.64 3.48
C VAL A 206 7.27 -6.12 3.46
N TYR A 207 7.08 -5.50 2.30
CA TYR A 207 6.90 -4.05 2.15
C TYR A 207 5.71 -3.54 2.99
N SER A 208 4.57 -4.24 2.92
CA SER A 208 3.35 -3.89 3.65
C SER A 208 3.52 -4.00 5.16
N LEU A 209 4.18 -5.07 5.65
CA LEU A 209 4.50 -5.25 7.07
C LEU A 209 5.40 -4.13 7.60
N ARG A 210 6.41 -3.71 6.81
CA ARG A 210 7.31 -2.61 7.18
C ARG A 210 6.61 -1.25 7.12
N GLY A 211 5.67 -1.03 6.21
CA GLY A 211 4.89 0.20 6.08
C GLY A 211 3.84 0.40 7.17
N LYS A 212 3.39 -0.69 7.82
CA LYS A 212 2.35 -0.63 8.87
C LYS A 212 2.74 0.21 10.09
N THR A 213 4.03 0.34 10.38
CA THR A 213 4.55 1.09 11.53
C THR A 213 4.95 2.53 11.19
N ALA A 214 4.74 2.98 9.96
CA ALA A 214 5.13 4.31 9.52
C ALA A 214 4.20 5.39 10.09
N ALA A 215 4.76 6.42 10.73
CA ALA A 215 4.01 7.56 11.27
C ALA A 215 3.32 8.38 10.15
N ASP A 216 3.99 8.61 9.03
CA ASP A 216 3.41 9.14 7.79
C ASP A 216 3.63 8.16 6.63
N ALA A 217 2.61 7.35 6.35
CA ALA A 217 2.67 6.36 5.30
C ALA A 217 2.88 6.98 3.90
N THR A 218 2.34 8.18 3.64
CA THR A 218 2.53 8.87 2.35
C THR A 218 3.98 9.32 2.18
N ALA A 219 4.56 9.98 3.18
CA ALA A 219 5.95 10.42 3.14
C ALA A 219 6.92 9.24 3.05
N THR A 220 6.67 8.17 3.83
CA THR A 220 7.48 6.94 3.81
C THR A 220 7.42 6.26 2.44
N THR A 221 6.22 6.13 1.84
CA THR A 221 6.05 5.56 0.50
C THR A 221 6.75 6.40 -0.55
N THR A 222 6.63 7.73 -0.49
CA THR A 222 7.36 8.65 -1.39
C THR A 222 8.87 8.41 -1.31
N GLY A 223 9.43 8.36 -0.10
CA GLY A 223 10.87 8.10 0.12
C GLY A 223 11.33 6.73 -0.39
N ASN A 224 10.48 5.71 -0.29
CA ASN A 224 10.78 4.37 -0.83
C ASN A 224 10.74 4.35 -2.36
N PHE A 225 9.74 4.99 -2.99
CA PHE A 225 9.69 5.12 -4.44
C PHE A 225 10.89 5.86 -5.00
N LEU A 226 11.27 7.00 -4.39
CA LEU A 226 12.45 7.78 -4.82
C LEU A 226 13.75 6.95 -4.74
N ARG A 227 13.92 6.11 -3.72
CA ARG A 227 15.08 5.22 -3.60
C ARG A 227 15.01 4.03 -4.58
N ALA A 228 13.81 3.59 -4.95
CA ALA A 228 13.64 2.52 -5.93
C ALA A 228 13.96 2.98 -7.36
N VAL A 229 13.84 4.29 -7.68
CA VAL A 229 14.16 4.83 -9.02
C VAL A 229 15.59 4.49 -9.48
N PRO A 230 16.66 4.75 -8.72
CA PRO A 230 18.01 4.42 -9.19
C PRO A 230 18.23 2.91 -9.35
N ILE A 231 17.57 2.06 -8.54
CA ILE A 231 17.65 0.60 -8.72
C ILE A 231 16.97 0.20 -10.03
N ALA A 232 15.78 0.73 -10.32
CA ALA A 232 15.06 0.46 -11.55
C ALA A 232 15.80 0.99 -12.77
N LEU A 233 16.43 2.17 -12.67
CA LEU A 233 17.27 2.73 -13.72
C LEU A 233 18.46 1.83 -14.01
N LEU A 234 19.15 1.35 -12.98
CA LEU A 234 20.31 0.45 -13.15
C LEU A 234 19.91 -0.83 -13.92
N VAL A 235 18.77 -1.45 -13.53
CA VAL A 235 18.29 -2.65 -14.26
C VAL A 235 17.90 -2.32 -15.69
N SER A 236 17.25 -1.18 -15.96
CA SER A 236 16.93 -0.74 -17.32
C SER A 236 18.20 -0.48 -18.15
N LEU A 237 19.26 0.06 -17.53
CA LEU A 237 20.56 0.26 -18.22
C LEU A 237 21.25 -1.07 -18.52
N ILE A 238 21.20 -2.05 -17.63
CA ILE A 238 21.74 -3.41 -17.88
C ILE A 238 20.98 -4.07 -19.03
N MET A 239 19.67 -3.86 -19.12
CA MET A 239 18.81 -4.43 -20.16
C MET A 239 18.70 -3.56 -21.41
N LEU A 240 19.52 -2.50 -21.53
CA LEU A 240 19.50 -1.56 -22.65
C LEU A 240 19.50 -2.22 -24.04
N PRO A 241 20.25 -3.31 -24.29
CA PRO A 241 20.24 -3.98 -25.58
C PRO A 241 18.87 -4.58 -25.99
N THR A 242 18.00 -4.81 -25.02
CA THR A 242 16.65 -5.40 -25.23
C THR A 242 15.52 -4.40 -25.05
N VAL A 243 15.84 -3.15 -24.76
CA VAL A 243 14.86 -2.08 -24.53
C VAL A 243 13.98 -1.91 -25.76
N ARG A 244 12.68 -2.02 -25.53
CA ARG A 244 11.64 -1.69 -26.48
C ARG A 244 10.60 -0.84 -25.77
N SER A 245 10.19 0.25 -26.40
CA SER A 245 9.18 1.14 -25.85
C SER A 245 8.39 1.78 -26.99
N ASP A 246 7.12 1.98 -26.75
CA ASP A 246 6.23 2.73 -27.59
C ASP A 246 5.42 3.72 -26.74
N SER A 247 4.75 4.67 -27.37
CA SER A 247 4.01 5.72 -26.69
C SER A 247 2.84 5.17 -25.86
N LEU A 248 2.16 4.14 -26.36
CA LEU A 248 1.00 3.54 -25.69
C LEU A 248 1.43 2.72 -24.47
N GLY A 249 2.47 1.89 -24.61
CA GLY A 249 3.03 1.13 -23.50
C GLY A 249 3.58 2.04 -22.39
N THR A 250 4.27 3.12 -22.79
CA THR A 250 4.74 4.15 -21.85
C THR A 250 3.58 4.83 -21.12
N LEU A 251 2.49 5.17 -21.83
CA LEU A 251 1.28 5.73 -21.21
C LEU A 251 0.69 4.78 -20.17
N TYR A 252 0.56 3.50 -20.49
CA TYR A 252 0.08 2.50 -19.52
C TYR A 252 1.00 2.40 -18.31
N ALA A 253 2.32 2.46 -18.50
CA ALA A 253 3.28 2.43 -17.40
C ALA A 253 3.15 3.69 -16.51
N VAL A 254 2.95 4.88 -17.10
CA VAL A 254 2.71 6.12 -16.35
C VAL A 254 1.42 6.06 -15.55
N ILE A 255 0.31 5.61 -16.15
CA ILE A 255 -0.97 5.44 -15.45
C ILE A 255 -0.84 4.42 -14.31
N SER A 256 -0.17 3.28 -14.58
CA SER A 256 0.11 2.25 -13.57
C SER A 256 0.94 2.81 -12.40
N GLY A 257 1.94 3.62 -12.67
CA GLY A 257 2.79 4.20 -11.64
C GLY A 257 2.14 5.35 -10.88
N ALA A 258 1.68 6.38 -11.60
CA ALA A 258 1.16 7.59 -10.98
C ALA A 258 -0.21 7.37 -10.31
N ILE A 259 -1.13 6.71 -11.01
CA ILE A 259 -2.52 6.58 -10.57
C ILE A 259 -2.69 5.32 -9.72
N THR A 260 -2.47 4.12 -10.27
CA THR A 260 -2.83 2.89 -9.57
C THR A 260 -1.85 2.52 -8.46
N SER A 261 -0.57 2.88 -8.59
CA SER A 261 0.42 2.70 -7.53
C SER A 261 0.53 3.95 -6.63
N GLY A 262 0.82 5.12 -7.16
CA GLY A 262 1.03 6.34 -6.36
C GLY A 262 -0.23 6.77 -5.61
N ILE A 263 -1.26 7.19 -6.34
CA ILE A 263 -2.53 7.63 -5.74
C ILE A 263 -3.24 6.46 -5.07
N GLY A 264 -3.23 5.26 -5.69
CA GLY A 264 -3.84 4.06 -5.12
C GLY A 264 -3.31 3.72 -3.73
N TYR A 265 -2.00 3.86 -3.49
CA TYR A 265 -1.40 3.61 -2.18
C TYR A 265 -1.79 4.67 -1.14
N VAL A 266 -1.85 5.94 -1.53
CA VAL A 266 -2.34 7.01 -0.64
C VAL A 266 -3.78 6.73 -0.20
N ILE A 267 -4.65 6.34 -1.15
CA ILE A 267 -6.04 5.98 -0.87
C ILE A 267 -6.11 4.74 0.03
N TRP A 268 -5.30 3.71 -0.27
CA TRP A 268 -5.25 2.49 0.53
C TRP A 268 -4.83 2.76 1.97
N TYR A 269 -3.75 3.53 2.18
CA TYR A 269 -3.32 3.89 3.54
C TYR A 269 -4.36 4.73 4.27
N ALA A 270 -5.08 5.62 3.57
CA ALA A 270 -6.20 6.37 4.16
C ALA A 270 -7.38 5.45 4.52
N ALA A 271 -7.64 4.37 3.77
CA ALA A 271 -8.65 3.38 4.11
C ALA A 271 -8.23 2.53 5.33
N LEU A 272 -6.95 2.15 5.41
CA LEU A 272 -6.40 1.29 6.46
C LEU A 272 -6.57 1.88 7.86
N THR A 273 -6.58 3.21 8.02
CA THR A 273 -6.79 3.86 9.33
C THR A 273 -8.16 3.56 9.93
N GLY A 274 -9.14 3.22 9.08
CA GLY A 274 -10.50 2.87 9.50
C GLY A 274 -10.82 1.36 9.44
N LEU A 275 -9.85 0.50 9.09
CA LEU A 275 -10.04 -0.94 8.95
C LEU A 275 -9.26 -1.72 10.01
N LYS A 276 -9.91 -2.70 10.64
CA LYS A 276 -9.20 -3.73 11.41
C LYS A 276 -8.30 -4.53 10.45
N ALA A 277 -7.14 -5.01 10.93
CA ALA A 277 -6.17 -5.73 10.10
C ALA A 277 -6.79 -6.92 9.35
N ALA A 278 -7.66 -7.68 10.02
CA ALA A 278 -8.37 -8.80 9.41
C ALA A 278 -9.33 -8.36 8.29
N SER A 279 -10.08 -7.26 8.50
CA SER A 279 -10.97 -6.72 7.44
C SER A 279 -10.17 -6.21 6.24
N ALA A 280 -9.03 -5.57 6.48
CA ALA A 280 -8.12 -5.12 5.42
C ALA A 280 -7.57 -6.30 4.60
N ALA A 281 -7.20 -7.40 5.27
CA ALA A 281 -6.76 -8.63 4.59
C ALA A 281 -7.89 -9.24 3.76
N THR A 282 -9.11 -9.38 4.33
CA THR A 282 -10.27 -9.96 3.63
C THR A 282 -10.62 -9.16 2.38
N VAL A 283 -10.64 -7.84 2.46
CA VAL A 283 -11.01 -6.99 1.30
C VAL A 283 -10.03 -7.16 0.14
N GLN A 284 -8.74 -7.33 0.40
CA GLN A 284 -7.75 -7.55 -0.65
C GLN A 284 -7.99 -8.84 -1.46
N LEU A 285 -8.73 -9.82 -0.92
CA LEU A 285 -9.11 -11.03 -1.66
C LEU A 285 -10.07 -10.74 -2.84
N SER A 286 -10.68 -9.56 -2.88
CA SER A 286 -11.46 -9.14 -4.03
C SER A 286 -10.60 -8.82 -5.26
N VAL A 287 -9.31 -8.48 -5.08
CA VAL A 287 -8.44 -8.04 -6.18
C VAL A 287 -8.21 -9.13 -7.24
N PRO A 288 -7.90 -10.39 -6.91
CA PRO A 288 -7.81 -11.45 -7.90
C PRO A 288 -9.09 -11.66 -8.71
N VAL A 289 -10.26 -11.52 -8.06
CA VAL A 289 -11.56 -11.65 -8.72
C VAL A 289 -11.78 -10.50 -9.71
N LEU A 290 -11.52 -9.26 -9.27
CA LEU A 290 -11.63 -8.07 -10.13
C LEU A 290 -10.64 -8.11 -11.29
N ALA A 291 -9.39 -8.53 -11.05
CA ALA A 291 -8.38 -8.66 -12.09
C ALA A 291 -8.75 -9.75 -13.13
N ALA A 292 -9.26 -10.90 -12.66
CA ALA A 292 -9.73 -11.97 -13.56
C ALA A 292 -10.91 -11.48 -14.39
N THR A 293 -11.91 -10.84 -13.78
CA THR A 293 -13.06 -10.28 -14.50
C THR A 293 -12.61 -9.28 -15.56
N GLY A 294 -11.70 -8.37 -15.20
CA GLY A 294 -11.12 -7.41 -16.15
C GLY A 294 -10.31 -8.09 -17.27
N GLY A 295 -9.56 -9.15 -16.96
CA GLY A 295 -8.82 -9.95 -17.94
C GLY A 295 -9.73 -10.62 -18.96
N ILE A 296 -10.86 -11.16 -18.50
CA ILE A 296 -11.87 -11.76 -19.38
C ILE A 296 -12.52 -10.70 -20.27
N LEU A 297 -12.98 -9.60 -19.68
CA LEU A 297 -13.76 -8.58 -20.39
C LEU A 297 -12.90 -7.73 -21.35
N LEU A 298 -11.67 -7.38 -20.96
CA LEU A 298 -10.81 -6.46 -21.71
C LEU A 298 -9.75 -7.16 -22.56
N LEU A 299 -9.28 -8.33 -22.15
CA LEU A 299 -8.20 -9.07 -22.81
C LEU A 299 -8.66 -10.39 -23.43
N HIS A 300 -9.94 -10.75 -23.28
CA HIS A 300 -10.50 -12.03 -23.73
C HIS A 300 -9.70 -13.25 -23.22
N GLU A 301 -9.18 -13.16 -21.97
CA GLU A 301 -8.41 -14.24 -21.37
C GLU A 301 -9.32 -15.42 -21.01
N PRO A 302 -8.94 -16.67 -21.35
CA PRO A 302 -9.77 -17.84 -21.04
C PRO A 302 -9.74 -18.17 -19.55
N ILE A 303 -10.88 -18.56 -19.01
CA ILE A 303 -10.97 -19.16 -17.68
C ILE A 303 -10.67 -20.65 -17.80
N THR A 304 -9.62 -21.12 -17.12
CA THR A 304 -9.35 -22.56 -17.03
C THR A 304 -10.00 -23.16 -15.77
N VAL A 305 -10.45 -24.41 -15.85
CA VAL A 305 -10.98 -25.15 -14.69
C VAL A 305 -9.98 -25.17 -13.55
N ARG A 306 -8.68 -25.31 -13.89
CA ARG A 306 -7.58 -25.24 -12.92
C ARG A 306 -7.59 -23.91 -12.16
N TYR A 307 -7.73 -22.76 -12.87
CA TYR A 307 -7.80 -21.46 -12.25
C TYR A 307 -8.98 -21.35 -11.28
N VAL A 308 -10.16 -21.86 -11.66
CA VAL A 308 -11.35 -21.84 -10.80
C VAL A 308 -11.13 -22.65 -9.53
N ILE A 309 -10.64 -23.89 -9.64
CA ILE A 309 -10.36 -24.76 -8.48
C ILE A 309 -9.32 -24.13 -7.56
N ALA A 310 -8.22 -23.65 -8.13
CA ALA A 310 -7.16 -22.99 -7.37
C ALA A 310 -7.65 -21.70 -6.69
N SER A 311 -8.48 -20.90 -7.37
CA SER A 311 -9.08 -19.70 -6.80
C SER A 311 -9.96 -20.01 -5.60
N ILE A 312 -10.83 -21.02 -5.69
CA ILE A 312 -11.69 -21.46 -4.58
C ILE A 312 -10.82 -21.93 -3.41
N ALA A 313 -9.78 -22.72 -3.66
CA ALA A 313 -8.90 -23.22 -2.60
C ALA A 313 -8.09 -22.08 -1.95
N VAL A 314 -7.45 -21.22 -2.75
CA VAL A 314 -6.62 -20.12 -2.22
C VAL A 314 -7.48 -19.09 -1.49
N LEU A 315 -8.52 -18.57 -2.13
CA LEU A 315 -9.36 -17.53 -1.54
C LEU A 315 -10.19 -18.06 -0.36
N GLY A 316 -10.72 -19.29 -0.48
CA GLY A 316 -11.46 -19.96 0.60
C GLY A 316 -10.57 -20.26 1.80
N GLY A 317 -9.36 -20.80 1.58
CA GLY A 317 -8.39 -21.07 2.63
C GLY A 317 -7.97 -19.80 3.37
N ILE A 318 -7.65 -18.73 2.65
CA ILE A 318 -7.30 -17.44 3.25
C ILE A 318 -8.49 -16.85 4.03
N LEU A 319 -9.70 -16.95 3.47
CA LEU A 319 -10.91 -16.47 4.14
C LEU A 319 -11.15 -17.18 5.47
N LEU A 320 -10.94 -18.51 5.55
CA LEU A 320 -11.00 -19.27 6.80
C LEU A 320 -10.03 -18.72 7.86
N VAL A 321 -8.77 -18.47 7.46
CA VAL A 321 -7.75 -17.90 8.38
C VAL A 321 -8.20 -16.54 8.92
N VAL A 322 -8.74 -15.69 8.07
CA VAL A 322 -9.12 -14.32 8.44
C VAL A 322 -10.34 -14.29 9.34
N ILE A 323 -11.37 -15.10 9.06
CA ILE A 323 -12.61 -15.16 9.86
C ILE A 323 -12.30 -15.68 11.26
N GLU A 324 -11.52 -16.73 11.38
CA GLU A 324 -11.20 -17.32 12.70
C GLU A 324 -10.36 -16.36 13.54
N LYS A 325 -9.40 -15.65 12.94
CA LYS A 325 -8.66 -14.59 13.63
C LYS A 325 -9.57 -13.47 14.18
N GLN A 326 -10.68 -13.19 13.53
CA GLN A 326 -11.66 -12.23 14.03
C GLN A 326 -12.45 -12.76 15.23
N ARG A 327 -12.81 -14.06 15.21
CA ARG A 327 -13.56 -14.71 16.32
C ARG A 327 -12.73 -14.75 17.60
N THR A 328 -11.48 -15.16 17.51
CA THR A 328 -10.55 -15.25 18.66
C THR A 328 -10.15 -13.89 19.22
N SER A 329 -10.27 -12.81 18.46
CA SER A 329 -9.97 -11.44 18.95
C SER A 329 -11.15 -10.72 19.62
N LEU A 330 -12.36 -11.31 19.62
CA LEU A 330 -13.51 -10.77 20.35
C LEU A 330 -13.40 -11.18 21.83
N PRO A 331 -13.45 -10.23 22.80
CA PRO A 331 -13.48 -10.59 24.20
C PRO A 331 -14.71 -11.48 24.47
N VAL A 332 -14.47 -12.63 25.11
CA VAL A 332 -15.53 -13.49 25.63
C VAL A 332 -16.41 -12.62 26.51
N ARG A 333 -17.61 -12.34 26.08
CA ARG A 333 -18.63 -11.67 26.86
C ARG A 333 -18.98 -12.62 28.00
N THR A 334 -18.28 -12.50 29.13
CA THR A 334 -18.63 -13.23 30.35
C THR A 334 -20.05 -12.87 30.70
N ALA A 335 -20.95 -13.79 30.51
CA ALA A 335 -22.25 -13.79 31.09
C ALA A 335 -22.07 -14.05 32.61
N SER A 336 -21.68 -13.02 33.34
CA SER A 336 -21.69 -13.00 34.82
C SER A 336 -22.48 -11.80 35.25
N GLY A 337 -23.76 -12.04 35.53
CA GLY A 337 -24.61 -10.95 36.03
C GLY A 337 -26.06 -11.34 36.15
N SER A 338 -26.37 -12.39 36.92
CA SER A 338 -27.69 -12.50 37.56
C SER A 338 -27.75 -13.72 38.46
N GLU A 339 -27.05 -13.66 39.59
CA GLU A 339 -27.36 -14.48 40.78
C GLU A 339 -26.69 -13.78 41.96
N ASP A 340 -27.39 -12.85 42.58
CA ASP A 340 -27.29 -12.49 43.99
C ASP A 340 -28.28 -11.32 44.24
N GLN A 341 -29.56 -11.67 44.39
CA GLN A 341 -30.54 -10.96 45.21
C GLN A 341 -31.64 -11.94 45.59
N GLN A 342 -31.41 -12.64 46.71
CA GLN A 342 -32.45 -13.10 47.65
C GLN A 342 -31.96 -12.86 49.06
#